data_54cd7b296fa090f17828b48fe18b253d
#
_entry.id   54cd7b296fa090f17828b48fe18b253d
#
_cell.length_a   1.000
_cell.length_b   1.000
_cell.length_c   1.000
_cell.angle_alpha   90.00
_cell.angle_beta   90.00
_cell.angle_gamma   90.00
#
_symmetry.space_group_name_H-M   'P 1'
#
loop_
_entity.id
_entity.type
_entity.pdbx_description
1 polymer ?
#
loop_
_entity_poly.entity_id
_entity_poly.type
_entity_poly.pdbx_seq_one_letter_code
_entity_poly.pdbx_strand_id
1 'polypeptide(L)' 'MSTKEKILDAALTLFAENGYDGTSVEQIANIVGIKAPSLYKHYKGKEDILNALIDSAEAR' A
#
# COMPACT_ATOMS: atom_id res chain seq x y z
N MET A 1 13.76 6.78 1.44
CA MET A 1 12.52 6.10 1.04
C MET A 1 11.37 7.08 1.11
N SER A 2 10.62 7.24 0.03
CA SER A 2 9.48 8.15 -0.01
C SER A 2 8.27 7.57 0.70
N THR A 3 7.28 8.41 1.02
CA THR A 3 6.03 7.95 1.61
C THR A 3 5.33 6.95 0.71
N LYS A 4 5.35 7.18 -0.60
CA LYS A 4 4.76 6.24 -1.57
C LYS A 4 5.43 4.87 -1.51
N GLU A 5 6.76 4.84 -1.41
CA GLU A 5 7.50 3.59 -1.31
C GLU A 5 7.19 2.87 0.01
N LYS A 6 7.07 3.61 1.10
CA LYS A 6 6.69 3.04 2.39
C LYS A 6 5.30 2.41 2.34
N ILE A 7 4.37 3.07 1.65
CA ILE A 7 3.02 2.56 1.48
C ILE A 7 3.05 1.24 0.70
N LEU A 8 3.79 1.20 -0.41
CA LEU A 8 3.91 -0.01 -1.22
C LEU A 8 4.57 -1.15 -0.45
N ASP A 9 5.61 -0.85 0.31
CA ASP A 9 6.31 -1.86 1.10
C ASP A 9 5.40 -2.45 2.18
N ALA A 10 4.68 -1.60 2.91
CA ALA A 10 3.73 -2.03 3.93
C ALA A 10 2.60 -2.86 3.33
N ALA A 11 2.08 -2.42 2.19
CA ALA A 11 0.99 -3.12 1.51
C ALA A 11 1.44 -4.51 1.04
N LEU A 12 2.64 -4.60 0.47
CA LEU A 12 3.17 -5.88 0.02
C LEU A 12 3.27 -6.87 1.18
N THR A 13 3.77 -6.42 2.32
CA THR A 13 3.89 -7.26 3.52
C THR A 13 2.51 -7.74 3.98
N LEU A 14 1.54 -6.84 4.09
CA LEU A 14 0.21 -7.18 4.55
C LEU A 14 -0.53 -8.10 3.57
N PHE A 15 -0.38 -7.84 2.28
CA PHE A 15 -0.99 -8.70 1.26
C PHE A 15 -0.42 -10.11 1.33
N ALA A 16 0.88 -10.22 1.58
CA ALA A 16 1.54 -11.53 1.71
C ALA A 16 1.09 -12.28 2.96
N GLU A 17 0.88 -11.56 4.07
CA GLU A 17 0.50 -12.17 5.34
C GLU A 17 -0.99 -12.45 5.48
N ASN A 18 -1.83 -11.52 5.05
CA ASN A 18 -3.27 -11.57 5.27
C ASN A 18 -4.09 -11.74 4.00
N GLY A 19 -3.46 -11.69 2.84
CA GLY A 19 -4.14 -11.67 1.56
C GLY A 19 -4.70 -10.29 1.24
N TYR A 20 -5.05 -10.10 -0.03
CA TYR A 20 -5.59 -8.83 -0.50
C TYR A 20 -6.90 -8.47 0.24
N ASP A 21 -7.82 -9.44 0.31
CA ASP A 21 -9.12 -9.21 0.95
C ASP A 21 -9.01 -9.00 2.46
N GLY A 22 -7.99 -9.57 3.08
CA GLY A 22 -7.77 -9.44 4.52
C GLY A 22 -7.00 -8.20 4.94
N THR A 23 -6.68 -7.32 3.98
CA THR A 23 -5.91 -6.11 4.23
C THR A 23 -6.77 -4.88 3.97
N SER A 24 -6.68 -3.88 4.84
CA SER A 24 -7.39 -2.61 4.67
C SER A 24 -6.39 -1.46 4.50
N VAL A 25 -6.87 -0.37 3.89
CA VAL A 25 -6.06 0.84 3.73
C VAL A 25 -5.65 1.40 5.10
N GLU A 26 -6.54 1.32 6.07
CA GLU A 26 -6.24 1.78 7.43
C GLU A 26 -5.07 1.01 8.05
N GLN A 27 -5.03 -0.30 7.83
CA GLN A 27 -3.92 -1.12 8.31
C GLN A 27 -2.59 -0.70 7.67
N ILE A 28 -2.62 -0.46 6.36
CA ILE A 28 -1.43 -0.01 5.63
C ILE A 28 -0.96 1.34 6.17
N ALA A 29 -1.87 2.30 6.31
CA ALA A 29 -1.55 3.62 6.83
C ALA A 29 -0.96 3.55 8.24
N ASN A 30 -1.51 2.68 9.08
CA ASN A 30 -1.04 2.49 10.44
C ASN A 30 0.41 2.01 10.49
N ILE A 31 0.77 1.06 9.64
CA ILE A 31 2.14 0.55 9.57
C ILE A 31 3.10 1.64 9.10
N VAL A 32 2.69 2.42 8.10
CA VAL A 32 3.50 3.52 7.56
C VAL A 32 3.66 4.64 8.60
N GLY A 33 2.69 4.77 9.51
CA GLY A 33 2.70 5.83 10.52
C GLY A 33 2.01 7.10 10.06
N ILE A 34 1.05 6.98 9.15
CA ILE A 34 0.26 8.11 8.64
C ILE A 34 -1.22 7.82 8.82
N LYS A 35 -2.04 8.87 8.70
CA LYS A 35 -3.50 8.72 8.75
C LYS A 35 -4.02 8.29 7.36
N ALA A 36 -5.16 7.59 7.35
CA ALA A 36 -5.78 7.14 6.11
C ALA A 36 -5.99 8.27 5.10
N PRO A 37 -6.49 9.47 5.49
CA PRO A 37 -6.62 10.57 4.53
C PRO A 37 -5.31 10.96 3.85
N SER A 38 -4.18 10.87 4.57
CA SER A 38 -2.87 11.14 3.97
C SER A 38 -2.51 10.08 2.94
N LEU A 39 -2.82 8.82 3.22
CA LEU A 39 -2.58 7.74 2.27
C LEU A 39 -3.40 7.96 0.99
N TYR A 40 -4.66 8.37 1.13
CA TYR A 40 -5.53 8.61 -0.01
C TYR A 40 -5.07 9.77 -0.92
N LYS A 41 -4.16 10.60 -0.45
CA LYS A 41 -3.51 11.62 -1.30
C LYS A 41 -2.55 10.98 -2.29
N HIS A 42 -2.06 9.78 -2.01
CA HIS A 42 -1.10 9.07 -2.86
C HIS A 42 -1.77 7.99 -3.69
N TYR A 43 -2.69 7.25 -3.12
CA TYR A 43 -3.38 6.13 -3.77
C TYR A 43 -4.87 6.19 -3.46
N LYS A 44 -5.69 5.92 -4.44
CA LYS A 44 -7.15 6.01 -4.29
C LYS A 44 -7.72 4.94 -3.39
N GLY A 45 -7.02 3.82 -3.28
CA GLY A 45 -7.46 2.71 -2.47
C GLY A 45 -6.55 1.52 -2.63
N LYS A 46 -6.97 0.41 -2.08
CA LYS A 46 -6.22 -0.85 -2.05
C LYS A 46 -5.89 -1.36 -3.45
N GLU A 47 -6.86 -1.26 -4.37
CA GLU A 47 -6.69 -1.69 -5.74
C GLU A 47 -5.62 -0.87 -6.47
N ASP A 48 -5.62 0.44 -6.25
CA ASP A 48 -4.63 1.34 -6.83
C ASP A 48 -3.21 1.00 -6.33
N ILE A 49 -3.11 0.67 -5.05
CA ILE A 49 -1.85 0.23 -4.44
C ILE A 49 -1.37 -1.07 -5.09
N LEU A 50 -2.27 -2.03 -5.27
CA LEU A 50 -1.94 -3.30 -5.90
C LEU A 50 -1.44 -3.09 -7.33
N ASN A 51 -2.11 -2.24 -8.10
CA ASN A 51 -1.69 -1.92 -9.45
C ASN A 51 -0.29 -1.28 -9.47
N ALA A 52 0.00 -0.41 -8.51
CA ALA A 52 1.32 0.21 -8.40
C ALA A 52 2.40 -0.82 -8.08
N LEU A 53 2.10 -1.81 -7.26
CA LEU A 53 3.02 -2.90 -6.95
C LEU A 53 3.31 -3.74 -8.19
N ILE A 54 2.29 -4.05 -8.98
CA ILE A 54 2.44 -4.81 -10.22
C ILE A 54 3.29 -4.03 -11.23
N ASP A 55 3.00 -2.75 -11.41
CA ASP A 55 3.77 -1.87 -12.31
C ASP A 55 5.23 -1.79 -11.89
N SER A 56 5.49 -1.67 -10.60
CA SER A 56 6.84 -1.60 -10.07
C SER A 56 7.62 -2.89 -10.35
N ALA A 57 6.96 -4.03 -10.23
CA ALA A 57 7.58 -5.33 -10.51
C ALA A 57 7.89 -5.48 -12.00
N GLU A 58 7.01 -5.00 -12.87
CA GLU A 58 7.19 -5.08 -14.32
C GLU A 58 8.23 -4.09 -14.85
N ALA A 59 8.45 -3.00 -14.13
CA ALA A 59 9.37 -1.95 -14.56
C ALA A 59 10.85 -2.36 -14.46
N ARG A 60 11.13 -3.55 -14.04
CA ARG A 60 12.50 -4.04 -13.89
C ARG A 60 12.97 -4.82 -15.12
#